data_c8beb3f36b472ca1fcaddc2b9df5ec40
#
_entry.id   c8beb3f36b472ca1fcaddc2b9df5ec40
#
_cell.length_a   1.000
_cell.length_b   1.000
_cell.length_c   1.000
_cell.angle_alpha   90.00
_cell.angle_beta   90.00
_cell.angle_gamma   90.00
#
_symmetry.space_group_name_H-M   'P 1'
#
loop_
_entity.id
_entity.type
_entity.pdbx_description
1 polymer ?
#
loop_
_entity_poly.entity_id
_entity_poly.type
_entity_poly.pdbx_seq_one_letter_code
_entity_poly.pdbx_strand_id
1 'polypeptide(L)'
;MKRDDAHLVPLACAAIALLVSGVGVGMFLAAPDSNLTSLVRMAPEDPIVGLAQQLEPDLRFVPAGHYDGVYYYAIAIDPFARGDAHRLIDLASHRYGHPGYGWLGWIASGGNPQWVPEALLLLSLLGVAVAAYVTSLIAIHLGATPWAGLIAALNPGLVFAVTTDTSEAVTAALLGVALYLWIKDRRTIAYWLLAALCFFKFQMILVPVGLALWELVVYARGRRDRATPRTIALLAIGPVVFIAWMVYLRGRLGELPISGGPEFLSLPFVGWFDTMSDLSKIALMNFQDVQIASAQLPIVVCLLALFTFGITIATRLRHPLDGVFLLQGLFVLLLNWWNLFYPKDMLRALAIPIPLLIAVLYIGRRAIATPDRTHRVTP
;
A
#
# COMPACT_ATOMS: atom_id res chain seq x y z
N MET A 1 -15.94 -17.35 23.55
CA MET A 1 -14.85 -17.88 22.72
C MET A 1 -13.65 -18.06 23.63
N LYS A 2 -13.14 -19.27 23.80
CA LYS A 2 -11.94 -19.54 24.60
C LYS A 2 -10.77 -18.74 23.99
N ARG A 3 -9.81 -18.35 24.79
CA ARG A 3 -8.68 -17.48 24.36
C ARG A 3 -7.87 -18.09 23.19
N ASP A 4 -7.85 -19.42 23.12
CA ASP A 4 -7.15 -20.17 22.08
C ASP A 4 -7.88 -20.14 20.73
N ASP A 5 -9.22 -19.98 20.71
CA ASP A 5 -10.01 -19.89 19.46
C ASP A 5 -9.90 -18.52 18.78
N ALA A 6 -9.38 -17.50 19.49
CA ALA A 6 -9.34 -16.12 18.98
C ALA A 6 -8.36 -15.93 17.81
N HIS A 7 -7.39 -16.83 17.64
CA HIS A 7 -6.38 -16.76 16.57
C HIS A 7 -6.66 -17.70 15.39
N LEU A 8 -7.60 -18.66 15.51
CA LEU A 8 -7.86 -19.66 14.47
C LEU A 8 -8.37 -19.02 13.17
N VAL A 9 -9.37 -18.12 13.26
CA VAL A 9 -9.89 -17.43 12.05
C VAL A 9 -8.86 -16.48 11.44
N PRO A 10 -8.12 -15.65 12.20
CA PRO A 10 -6.99 -14.89 11.66
C PRO A 10 -5.96 -15.74 10.91
N LEU A 11 -5.57 -16.89 11.48
CA LEU A 11 -4.67 -17.84 10.82
C LEU A 11 -5.27 -18.45 9.55
N ALA A 12 -6.56 -18.79 9.58
CA ALA A 12 -7.26 -19.26 8.38
C ALA A 12 -7.27 -18.20 7.26
N CYS A 13 -7.50 -16.93 7.59
CA CYS A 13 -7.41 -15.83 6.61
C CYS A 13 -5.99 -15.69 6.04
N ALA A 14 -4.96 -15.82 6.88
CA ALA A 14 -3.57 -15.79 6.42
C ALA A 14 -3.24 -16.99 5.50
N ALA A 15 -3.72 -18.19 5.85
CA ALA A 15 -3.54 -19.38 5.01
C ALA A 15 -4.26 -19.25 3.65
N ILE A 16 -5.48 -18.68 3.63
CA ILE A 16 -6.21 -18.39 2.40
C ILE A 16 -5.44 -17.36 1.56
N ALA A 17 -4.86 -16.32 2.18
CA ALA A 17 -4.05 -15.33 1.48
C ALA A 17 -2.84 -15.97 0.80
N LEU A 18 -2.13 -16.87 1.49
CA LEU A 18 -1.01 -17.62 0.92
C LEU A 18 -1.45 -18.54 -0.21
N LEU A 19 -2.58 -19.24 -0.04
CA LEU A 19 -3.11 -20.13 -1.07
C LEU A 19 -3.48 -19.35 -2.34
N VAL A 20 -4.24 -18.27 -2.21
CA VAL A 20 -4.69 -17.45 -3.35
C VAL A 20 -3.50 -16.82 -4.07
N SER A 21 -2.55 -16.25 -3.32
CA SER A 21 -1.35 -15.66 -3.90
C SER A 21 -0.43 -16.72 -4.51
N GLY A 22 -0.27 -17.88 -3.85
CA GLY A 22 0.49 -19.01 -4.37
C GLY A 22 -0.09 -19.57 -5.66
N VAL A 23 -1.43 -19.67 -5.78
CA VAL A 23 -2.11 -20.02 -7.04
C VAL A 23 -1.80 -18.98 -8.12
N GLY A 24 -1.89 -17.68 -7.80
CA GLY A 24 -1.54 -16.60 -8.73
C GLY A 24 -0.10 -16.70 -9.26
N VAL A 25 0.85 -16.92 -8.35
CA VAL A 25 2.26 -17.17 -8.71
C VAL A 25 2.41 -18.44 -9.57
N GLY A 26 1.76 -19.54 -9.16
CA GLY A 26 1.81 -20.80 -9.90
C GLY A 26 1.24 -20.68 -11.31
N MET A 27 0.13 -19.98 -11.48
CA MET A 27 -0.45 -19.70 -12.81
C MET A 27 0.50 -18.87 -13.68
N PHE A 28 1.17 -17.88 -13.09
CA PHE A 28 2.15 -17.08 -13.81
C PHE A 28 3.37 -17.92 -14.23
N LEU A 29 3.91 -18.72 -13.32
CA LEU A 29 5.08 -19.57 -13.57
C LEU A 29 4.78 -20.79 -14.46
N ALA A 30 3.52 -21.10 -14.71
CA ALA A 30 3.11 -22.13 -15.67
C ALA A 30 3.31 -21.70 -17.15
N ALA A 31 3.58 -20.41 -17.40
CA ALA A 31 3.91 -19.94 -18.75
C ALA A 31 5.26 -20.53 -19.21
N PRO A 32 5.40 -20.88 -20.49
CA PRO A 32 6.67 -21.38 -21.03
C PRO A 32 7.83 -20.41 -20.75
N ASP A 33 9.00 -20.97 -20.44
CA ASP A 33 10.24 -20.22 -20.15
C ASP A 33 10.20 -19.30 -18.93
N SER A 34 9.17 -19.38 -18.07
CA SER A 34 9.08 -18.64 -16.82
C SER A 34 9.77 -19.35 -15.68
N ASN A 35 10.41 -18.59 -14.80
CA ASN A 35 10.91 -19.02 -13.49
C ASN A 35 10.67 -17.94 -12.44
N LEU A 36 11.18 -18.08 -11.21
CA LEU A 36 10.96 -17.11 -10.14
C LEU A 36 11.45 -15.70 -10.49
N THR A 37 12.54 -15.59 -11.26
CA THR A 37 13.09 -14.29 -11.67
C THR A 37 12.16 -13.51 -12.61
N SER A 38 11.25 -14.22 -13.31
CA SER A 38 10.23 -13.58 -14.18
C SER A 38 9.23 -12.73 -13.41
N LEU A 39 9.09 -12.93 -12.07
CA LEU A 39 8.24 -12.10 -11.22
C LEU A 39 8.76 -10.67 -11.05
N VAL A 40 10.07 -10.46 -11.21
CA VAL A 40 10.71 -9.14 -11.29
C VAL A 40 10.17 -8.30 -12.45
N ARG A 41 9.58 -8.96 -13.49
CA ARG A 41 8.97 -8.29 -14.66
C ARG A 41 9.95 -7.43 -15.45
N MET A 42 11.17 -7.90 -15.64
CA MET A 42 12.17 -7.28 -16.51
C MET A 42 11.90 -7.63 -17.97
N ALA A 43 11.94 -6.63 -18.85
CA ALA A 43 11.82 -6.82 -20.30
C ALA A 43 13.22 -6.88 -20.96
N PRO A 44 13.38 -7.55 -22.11
CA PRO A 44 14.67 -7.63 -22.79
C PRO A 44 15.27 -6.28 -23.18
N GLU A 45 14.42 -5.26 -23.39
CA GLU A 45 14.80 -3.90 -23.75
C GLU A 45 15.20 -3.01 -22.57
N ASP A 46 15.02 -3.48 -21.31
CA ASP A 46 15.39 -2.69 -20.13
C ASP A 46 16.91 -2.48 -20.06
N PRO A 47 17.40 -1.24 -19.87
CA PRO A 47 18.85 -0.98 -19.86
C PRO A 47 19.61 -1.76 -18.78
N ILE A 48 18.94 -2.18 -17.70
CA ILE A 48 19.54 -2.93 -16.58
C ILE A 48 19.81 -4.40 -16.93
N VAL A 49 19.30 -4.93 -18.04
CA VAL A 49 19.39 -6.34 -18.44
C VAL A 49 20.84 -6.85 -18.41
N GLY A 50 21.78 -6.09 -19.00
CA GLY A 50 23.18 -6.52 -19.06
C GLY A 50 23.83 -6.69 -17.68
N LEU A 51 23.53 -5.80 -16.73
CA LEU A 51 23.99 -5.92 -15.35
C LEU A 51 23.26 -7.08 -14.63
N ALA A 52 21.96 -7.19 -14.81
CA ALA A 52 21.15 -8.20 -14.13
C ALA A 52 21.57 -9.63 -14.58
N GLN A 53 21.82 -9.87 -15.85
CA GLN A 53 22.30 -11.17 -16.36
C GLN A 53 23.71 -11.52 -15.89
N GLN A 54 24.59 -10.52 -15.66
CA GLN A 54 25.91 -10.79 -15.07
C GLN A 54 25.79 -11.24 -13.60
N LEU A 55 24.80 -10.73 -12.87
CA LEU A 55 24.58 -11.03 -11.46
C LEU A 55 23.73 -12.29 -11.26
N GLU A 56 22.78 -12.54 -12.17
CA GLU A 56 21.84 -13.67 -12.17
C GLU A 56 21.73 -14.26 -13.59
N PRO A 57 22.59 -15.26 -13.93
CA PRO A 57 22.62 -15.84 -15.28
C PRO A 57 21.33 -16.53 -15.71
N ASP A 58 20.52 -17.03 -14.75
CA ASP A 58 19.25 -17.71 -14.99
C ASP A 58 18.05 -16.76 -15.08
N LEU A 59 18.31 -15.44 -15.12
CA LEU A 59 17.28 -14.42 -15.22
C LEU A 59 16.41 -14.62 -16.47
N ARG A 60 15.08 -14.65 -16.27
CA ARG A 60 14.09 -14.76 -17.34
C ARG A 60 13.35 -13.46 -17.55
N PHE A 61 13.07 -13.15 -18.78
CA PHE A 61 12.41 -11.91 -19.18
C PHE A 61 10.93 -12.11 -19.44
N VAL A 62 10.16 -11.05 -19.30
CA VAL A 62 8.77 -11.03 -19.75
C VAL A 62 8.69 -10.59 -21.22
N PRO A 63 7.83 -11.24 -22.06
CA PRO A 63 7.83 -11.01 -23.51
C PRO A 63 7.42 -9.61 -23.94
N ALA A 64 6.68 -8.88 -23.11
CA ALA A 64 6.14 -7.56 -23.44
C ALA A 64 6.05 -6.67 -22.21
N GLY A 65 6.80 -5.57 -22.27
CA GLY A 65 6.76 -4.47 -21.32
C GLY A 65 7.16 -4.84 -19.90
N HIS A 66 8.01 -4.05 -19.30
CA HIS A 66 8.39 -4.23 -17.89
C HIS A 66 7.28 -3.81 -16.92
N TYR A 67 7.49 -4.12 -15.65
CA TYR A 67 6.67 -3.59 -14.55
C TYR A 67 7.55 -3.18 -13.36
N ASP A 68 6.95 -2.55 -12.33
CA ASP A 68 7.70 -1.93 -11.23
C ASP A 68 8.63 -2.88 -10.43
N GLY A 69 8.47 -4.20 -10.54
CA GLY A 69 9.37 -5.18 -9.90
C GLY A 69 10.84 -4.98 -10.27
N VAL A 70 11.13 -4.59 -11.53
CA VAL A 70 12.49 -4.31 -11.98
C VAL A 70 13.17 -3.20 -11.16
N TYR A 71 12.41 -2.20 -10.72
CA TYR A 71 12.95 -1.10 -9.91
C TYR A 71 13.27 -1.54 -8.49
N TYR A 72 12.44 -2.40 -7.89
CA TYR A 72 12.74 -2.95 -6.55
C TYR A 72 13.91 -3.91 -6.58
N TYR A 73 14.06 -4.69 -7.66
CA TYR A 73 15.27 -5.48 -7.92
C TYR A 73 16.50 -4.56 -8.02
N ALA A 74 16.45 -3.50 -8.83
CA ALA A 74 17.53 -2.52 -8.98
C ALA A 74 17.92 -1.88 -7.64
N ILE A 75 16.94 -1.51 -6.82
CA ILE A 75 17.18 -0.97 -5.48
C ILE A 75 17.80 -2.02 -4.55
N ALA A 76 17.39 -3.28 -4.66
CA ALA A 76 17.94 -4.35 -3.82
C ALA A 76 19.42 -4.64 -4.13
N ILE A 77 19.84 -4.54 -5.39
CA ILE A 77 21.26 -4.74 -5.76
C ILE A 77 22.10 -3.45 -5.60
N ASP A 78 21.49 -2.27 -5.50
CA ASP A 78 22.18 -0.98 -5.29
C ASP A 78 21.40 -0.10 -4.28
N PRO A 79 21.30 -0.49 -2.99
CA PRO A 79 20.32 0.07 -2.04
C PRO A 79 20.49 1.57 -1.73
N PHE A 80 21.65 2.16 -2.03
CA PHE A 80 21.96 3.56 -1.75
C PHE A 80 22.30 4.38 -3.00
N ALA A 81 21.97 3.88 -4.19
CA ALA A 81 22.29 4.49 -5.48
C ALA A 81 23.82 4.83 -5.61
N ARG A 82 24.68 3.90 -5.20
CA ARG A 82 26.14 4.08 -5.22
C ARG A 82 26.83 3.22 -6.29
N GLY A 83 26.19 2.13 -6.73
CA GLY A 83 26.61 1.24 -7.81
C GLY A 83 26.20 1.79 -9.18
N ASP A 84 25.93 0.88 -10.11
CA ASP A 84 25.54 1.21 -11.49
C ASP A 84 24.04 1.03 -11.77
N ALA A 85 23.31 0.26 -10.93
CA ALA A 85 21.92 -0.09 -11.19
C ALA A 85 21.03 1.15 -11.30
N HIS A 86 21.26 2.19 -10.47
CA HIS A 86 20.47 3.43 -10.50
C HIS A 86 20.58 4.19 -11.84
N ARG A 87 21.66 3.98 -12.59
CA ARG A 87 21.87 4.62 -13.92
C ARG A 87 21.18 3.89 -15.05
N LEU A 88 20.75 2.66 -14.78
CA LEU A 88 20.21 1.72 -15.76
C LEU A 88 18.69 1.54 -15.60
N ILE A 89 18.04 2.37 -14.78
CA ILE A 89 16.58 2.41 -14.64
C ILE A 89 16.07 3.82 -14.95
N ASP A 90 14.81 3.87 -15.40
CA ASP A 90 14.14 5.16 -15.62
C ASP A 90 13.82 5.87 -14.30
N LEU A 91 13.73 7.19 -14.34
CA LEU A 91 13.27 8.00 -13.22
C LEU A 91 13.93 7.60 -11.88
N ALA A 92 15.23 7.29 -11.89
CA ALA A 92 15.96 6.74 -10.75
C ALA A 92 15.71 7.52 -9.44
N SER A 93 15.69 8.84 -9.50
CA SER A 93 15.37 9.69 -8.35
C SER A 93 14.01 9.36 -7.76
N HIS A 94 12.98 9.24 -8.59
CA HIS A 94 11.62 8.88 -8.19
C HIS A 94 11.56 7.46 -7.59
N ARG A 95 12.18 6.48 -8.29
CA ARG A 95 12.17 5.06 -7.86
C ARG A 95 12.84 4.88 -6.50
N TYR A 96 14.01 5.48 -6.30
CA TYR A 96 14.71 5.49 -5.02
C TYR A 96 14.01 6.36 -3.95
N GLY A 97 13.03 7.17 -4.32
CA GLY A 97 12.22 7.94 -3.38
C GLY A 97 11.44 7.07 -2.39
N HIS A 98 11.15 5.80 -2.73
CA HIS A 98 10.45 4.85 -1.86
C HIS A 98 11.12 3.47 -1.84
N PRO A 99 12.36 3.38 -1.31
CA PRO A 99 13.22 2.22 -1.45
C PRO A 99 12.89 1.07 -0.51
N GLY A 100 11.95 1.23 0.42
CA GLY A 100 11.75 0.33 1.58
C GLY A 100 11.62 -1.15 1.20
N TYR A 101 10.89 -1.47 0.12
CA TYR A 101 10.73 -2.86 -0.31
C TYR A 101 12.03 -3.42 -0.91
N GLY A 102 12.74 -2.67 -1.75
CA GLY A 102 14.06 -3.05 -2.27
C GLY A 102 15.09 -3.22 -1.14
N TRP A 103 15.08 -2.33 -0.12
CA TRP A 103 15.96 -2.50 1.06
C TRP A 103 15.66 -3.79 1.83
N LEU A 104 14.38 -4.14 1.99
CA LEU A 104 14.05 -5.44 2.60
C LEU A 104 14.52 -6.61 1.74
N GLY A 105 14.41 -6.51 0.40
CA GLY A 105 14.97 -7.48 -0.54
C GLY A 105 16.49 -7.64 -0.37
N TRP A 106 17.22 -6.52 -0.29
CA TRP A 106 18.65 -6.53 0.00
C TRP A 106 19.00 -7.21 1.34
N ILE A 107 18.28 -6.87 2.41
CA ILE A 107 18.50 -7.48 3.72
C ILE A 107 18.17 -8.97 3.70
N ALA A 108 17.02 -9.35 3.14
CA ALA A 108 16.55 -10.73 3.12
C ALA A 108 17.41 -11.64 2.23
N SER A 109 17.99 -11.09 1.14
CA SER A 109 18.96 -11.81 0.28
C SER A 109 20.37 -11.87 0.88
N GLY A 110 20.62 -11.24 2.04
CA GLY A 110 21.95 -11.08 2.61
C GLY A 110 22.90 -10.26 1.73
N GLY A 111 22.36 -9.41 0.85
CA GLY A 111 23.11 -8.62 -0.11
C GLY A 111 23.60 -9.42 -1.33
N ASN A 112 23.19 -10.68 -1.48
CA ASN A 112 23.52 -11.50 -2.65
C ASN A 112 22.48 -11.26 -3.77
N PRO A 113 22.86 -10.69 -4.93
CA PRO A 113 21.93 -10.40 -6.03
C PRO A 113 21.15 -11.61 -6.53
N GLN A 114 21.73 -12.81 -6.51
CA GLN A 114 21.09 -14.04 -6.98
C GLN A 114 19.88 -14.46 -6.13
N TRP A 115 19.84 -14.07 -4.87
CA TRP A 115 18.74 -14.37 -3.96
C TRP A 115 17.69 -13.26 -3.87
N VAL A 116 17.87 -12.16 -4.62
CA VAL A 116 16.93 -11.02 -4.57
C VAL A 116 15.54 -11.40 -5.08
N PRO A 117 15.35 -12.10 -6.21
CA PRO A 117 14.01 -12.46 -6.67
C PRO A 117 13.25 -13.32 -5.66
N GLU A 118 13.89 -14.34 -5.08
CA GLU A 118 13.29 -15.21 -4.06
C GLU A 118 12.98 -14.43 -2.78
N ALA A 119 13.86 -13.52 -2.38
CA ALA A 119 13.66 -12.67 -1.21
C ALA A 119 12.45 -11.74 -1.38
N LEU A 120 12.30 -11.12 -2.55
CA LEU A 120 11.15 -10.26 -2.86
C LEU A 120 9.85 -11.06 -2.86
N LEU A 121 9.81 -12.22 -3.51
CA LEU A 121 8.65 -13.11 -3.49
C LEU A 121 8.27 -13.54 -2.07
N LEU A 122 9.26 -14.01 -1.28
CA LEU A 122 9.02 -14.43 0.11
C LEU A 122 8.46 -13.29 0.95
N LEU A 123 9.03 -12.09 0.83
CA LEU A 123 8.54 -10.90 1.52
C LEU A 123 7.10 -10.55 1.12
N SER A 124 6.75 -10.66 -0.16
CA SER A 124 5.39 -10.42 -0.64
C SER A 124 4.40 -11.46 -0.14
N LEU A 125 4.75 -12.75 -0.15
CA LEU A 125 3.92 -13.82 0.39
C LEU A 125 3.70 -13.65 1.91
N LEU A 126 4.75 -13.37 2.67
CA LEU A 126 4.64 -13.03 4.09
C LEU A 126 3.79 -11.78 4.30
N GLY A 127 3.96 -10.78 3.42
CA GLY A 127 3.19 -9.54 3.44
C GLY A 127 1.69 -9.78 3.34
N VAL A 128 1.20 -10.55 2.36
CA VAL A 128 -0.24 -10.84 2.22
C VAL A 128 -0.78 -11.64 3.40
N ALA A 129 -0.02 -12.62 3.90
CA ALA A 129 -0.42 -13.42 5.06
C ALA A 129 -0.57 -12.56 6.32
N VAL A 130 0.43 -11.71 6.60
CA VAL A 130 0.41 -10.80 7.75
C VAL A 130 -0.70 -9.75 7.59
N ALA A 131 -0.90 -9.19 6.38
CA ALA A 131 -1.98 -8.25 6.13
C ALA A 131 -3.36 -8.86 6.42
N ALA A 132 -3.61 -10.09 5.97
CA ALA A 132 -4.86 -10.81 6.22
C ALA A 132 -5.04 -11.11 7.72
N TYR A 133 -3.99 -11.61 8.37
CA TYR A 133 -4.00 -11.92 9.80
C TYR A 133 -4.31 -10.68 10.64
N VAL A 134 -3.58 -9.59 10.43
CA VAL A 134 -3.72 -8.37 11.24
C VAL A 134 -5.03 -7.64 10.95
N THR A 135 -5.56 -7.71 9.73
CA THR A 135 -6.89 -7.17 9.41
C THR A 135 -7.97 -7.89 10.22
N SER A 136 -7.89 -9.22 10.37
CA SER A 136 -8.74 -9.99 11.28
C SER A 136 -8.62 -9.50 12.73
N LEU A 137 -7.41 -9.26 13.23
CA LEU A 137 -7.19 -8.78 14.60
C LEU A 137 -7.75 -7.38 14.84
N ILE A 138 -7.61 -6.48 13.87
CA ILE A 138 -8.23 -5.13 13.92
C ILE A 138 -9.75 -5.28 13.94
N ALA A 139 -10.32 -6.12 13.09
CA ALA A 139 -11.76 -6.38 13.04
C ALA A 139 -12.29 -6.92 14.38
N ILE A 140 -11.62 -7.88 14.99
CA ILE A 140 -11.96 -8.39 16.33
C ILE A 140 -11.94 -7.25 17.36
N HIS A 141 -10.91 -6.42 17.33
CA HIS A 141 -10.81 -5.28 18.26
C HIS A 141 -11.95 -4.28 18.08
N LEU A 142 -12.32 -4.00 16.84
CA LEU A 142 -13.47 -3.15 16.52
C LEU A 142 -14.83 -3.84 16.80
N GLY A 143 -14.85 -5.11 17.20
CA GLY A 143 -16.05 -5.92 17.41
C GLY A 143 -16.78 -6.28 16.12
N ALA A 144 -16.04 -6.37 15.01
CA ALA A 144 -16.47 -6.92 13.74
C ALA A 144 -16.18 -8.42 13.64
N THR A 145 -16.62 -9.04 12.56
CA THR A 145 -16.29 -10.45 12.29
C THR A 145 -14.81 -10.63 12.02
N PRO A 146 -14.15 -11.66 12.62
CA PRO A 146 -12.75 -11.95 12.32
C PRO A 146 -12.51 -12.34 10.85
N TRP A 147 -13.52 -12.81 10.13
CA TRP A 147 -13.47 -13.10 8.70
C TRP A 147 -13.21 -11.85 7.82
N ALA A 148 -13.25 -10.64 8.40
CA ALA A 148 -12.84 -9.43 7.69
C ALA A 148 -11.37 -9.49 7.16
N GLY A 149 -10.53 -10.38 7.69
CA GLY A 149 -9.22 -10.68 7.10
C GLY A 149 -9.26 -11.13 5.65
N LEU A 150 -10.38 -11.70 5.19
CA LEU A 150 -10.59 -12.05 3.78
C LEU A 150 -10.57 -10.82 2.86
N ILE A 151 -10.84 -9.62 3.37
CA ILE A 151 -10.73 -8.37 2.59
C ILE A 151 -9.29 -8.18 2.10
N ALA A 152 -8.29 -8.51 2.93
CA ALA A 152 -6.89 -8.47 2.53
C ALA A 152 -6.49 -9.75 1.77
N ALA A 153 -6.95 -10.93 2.22
CA ALA A 153 -6.60 -12.22 1.61
C ALA A 153 -7.05 -12.33 0.14
N LEU A 154 -8.21 -11.76 -0.19
CA LEU A 154 -8.81 -11.79 -1.52
C LEU A 154 -8.65 -10.45 -2.27
N ASN A 155 -7.81 -9.55 -1.77
CA ASN A 155 -7.56 -8.26 -2.42
C ASN A 155 -6.76 -8.46 -3.71
N PRO A 156 -7.36 -8.19 -4.89
CA PRO A 156 -6.70 -8.47 -6.15
C PRO A 156 -5.45 -7.61 -6.37
N GLY A 157 -5.39 -6.41 -5.80
CA GLY A 157 -4.20 -5.56 -5.86
C GLY A 157 -3.03 -6.11 -5.04
N LEU A 158 -3.30 -6.79 -3.91
CA LEU A 158 -2.26 -7.46 -3.13
C LEU A 158 -1.79 -8.75 -3.82
N VAL A 159 -2.70 -9.54 -4.41
CA VAL A 159 -2.34 -10.73 -5.20
C VAL A 159 -1.50 -10.33 -6.41
N PHE A 160 -1.90 -9.27 -7.12
CA PHE A 160 -1.14 -8.73 -8.24
C PHE A 160 0.26 -8.28 -7.82
N ALA A 161 0.39 -7.63 -6.65
CA ALA A 161 1.68 -7.22 -6.10
C ALA A 161 2.65 -8.40 -5.89
N VAL A 162 2.14 -9.57 -5.45
CA VAL A 162 2.95 -10.79 -5.29
C VAL A 162 3.44 -11.31 -6.63
N THR A 163 2.63 -11.24 -7.69
CA THR A 163 2.99 -11.75 -9.04
C THR A 163 3.83 -10.76 -9.85
N THR A 164 4.16 -9.60 -9.28
CA THR A 164 4.92 -8.54 -9.96
C THR A 164 6.03 -7.95 -9.08
N ASP A 165 6.34 -8.60 -7.97
CA ASP A 165 7.36 -8.17 -6.99
C ASP A 165 7.27 -6.68 -6.62
N THR A 166 6.05 -6.24 -6.27
CA THR A 166 5.82 -4.84 -5.90
C THR A 166 5.46 -4.67 -4.41
N SER A 167 5.62 -3.46 -3.90
CA SER A 167 5.67 -3.19 -2.45
C SER A 167 4.32 -3.27 -1.71
N GLU A 168 3.18 -3.39 -2.40
CA GLU A 168 1.83 -3.24 -1.82
C GLU A 168 1.55 -4.24 -0.70
N ALA A 169 1.94 -5.50 -0.89
CA ALA A 169 1.70 -6.56 0.08
C ALA A 169 2.43 -6.30 1.41
N VAL A 170 3.72 -5.97 1.33
CA VAL A 170 4.54 -5.65 2.51
C VAL A 170 4.10 -4.34 3.15
N THR A 171 3.75 -3.34 2.34
CA THR A 171 3.22 -2.05 2.82
C THR A 171 1.92 -2.24 3.59
N ALA A 172 0.98 -3.05 3.08
CA ALA A 172 -0.28 -3.36 3.75
C ALA A 172 -0.06 -4.10 5.08
N ALA A 173 0.90 -5.03 5.12
CA ALA A 173 1.28 -5.74 6.34
C ALA A 173 1.83 -4.78 7.39
N LEU A 174 2.84 -3.98 7.03
CA LEU A 174 3.46 -3.01 7.95
C LEU A 174 2.45 -1.99 8.47
N LEU A 175 1.60 -1.45 7.59
CA LEU A 175 0.52 -0.54 7.96
C LEU A 175 -0.45 -1.21 8.93
N GLY A 176 -0.92 -2.41 8.61
CA GLY A 176 -1.85 -3.16 9.44
C GLY A 176 -1.27 -3.42 10.84
N VAL A 177 -0.02 -3.90 10.92
CA VAL A 177 0.66 -4.13 12.21
C VAL A 177 0.83 -2.83 12.98
N ALA A 178 1.28 -1.75 12.34
CA ALA A 178 1.46 -0.46 12.99
C ALA A 178 0.14 0.08 13.57
N LEU A 179 -0.95 0.02 12.80
CA LEU A 179 -2.27 0.46 13.24
C LEU A 179 -2.84 -0.44 14.34
N TYR A 180 -2.67 -1.77 14.25
CA TYR A 180 -3.08 -2.69 15.31
C TYR A 180 -2.37 -2.40 16.62
N LEU A 181 -1.04 -2.23 16.59
CA LEU A 181 -0.24 -1.89 17.76
C LEU A 181 -0.61 -0.51 18.32
N TRP A 182 -0.89 0.46 17.44
CA TRP A 182 -1.40 1.77 17.85
C TRP A 182 -2.72 1.66 18.62
N ILE A 183 -3.68 0.91 18.10
CA ILE A 183 -4.99 0.68 18.71
C ILE A 183 -4.86 -0.10 20.04
N LYS A 184 -3.86 -0.98 20.16
CA LYS A 184 -3.53 -1.74 21.38
C LYS A 184 -2.65 -0.97 22.36
N ASP A 185 -2.41 0.31 22.14
CA ASP A 185 -1.56 1.18 22.96
C ASP A 185 -0.10 0.72 23.10
N ARG A 186 0.37 -0.10 22.16
CA ARG A 186 1.77 -0.52 22.03
C ARG A 186 2.56 0.50 21.21
N ARG A 187 2.52 1.77 21.63
CA ARG A 187 2.94 2.95 20.87
C ARG A 187 4.41 2.92 20.45
N THR A 188 5.32 2.43 21.31
CA THR A 188 6.76 2.44 21.02
C THR A 188 7.10 1.67 19.73
N ILE A 189 6.58 0.46 19.57
CA ILE A 189 6.82 -0.34 18.35
C ILE A 189 6.08 0.28 17.17
N ALA A 190 4.86 0.80 17.39
CA ALA A 190 4.08 1.45 16.35
C ALA A 190 4.83 2.65 15.75
N TYR A 191 5.50 3.51 16.54
CA TYR A 191 6.29 4.63 16.02
C TYR A 191 7.39 4.19 15.05
N TRP A 192 8.14 3.15 15.38
CA TRP A 192 9.20 2.64 14.51
C TRP A 192 8.66 2.06 13.20
N LEU A 193 7.54 1.32 13.26
CA LEU A 193 6.90 0.80 12.06
C LEU A 193 6.31 1.92 11.20
N LEU A 194 5.71 2.95 11.80
CA LEU A 194 5.20 4.12 11.09
C LEU A 194 6.33 4.93 10.44
N ALA A 195 7.48 5.03 11.10
CA ALA A 195 8.64 5.68 10.53
C ALA A 195 9.19 4.89 9.34
N ALA A 196 9.34 3.56 9.47
CA ALA A 196 9.76 2.70 8.38
C ALA A 196 8.78 2.74 7.19
N LEU A 197 7.47 2.78 7.46
CA LEU A 197 6.42 2.78 6.45
C LEU A 197 6.54 3.95 5.45
N CYS A 198 7.07 5.10 5.88
CA CYS A 198 7.28 6.27 5.03
C CYS A 198 8.19 5.97 3.82
N PHE A 199 9.04 4.93 3.91
CA PHE A 199 9.96 4.54 2.84
C PHE A 199 9.39 3.56 1.82
N PHE A 200 8.14 3.06 2.02
CA PHE A 200 7.56 2.07 1.13
C PHE A 200 6.75 2.65 -0.02
N LYS A 201 6.07 3.77 0.23
CA LYS A 201 5.33 4.54 -0.78
C LYS A 201 5.20 5.99 -0.31
N PHE A 202 5.24 6.95 -1.24
CA PHE A 202 5.12 8.38 -0.91
C PHE A 202 3.89 8.71 -0.06
N GLN A 203 2.73 8.13 -0.40
CA GLN A 203 1.49 8.37 0.35
C GLN A 203 1.52 7.82 1.78
N MET A 204 2.45 6.94 2.14
CA MET A 204 2.51 6.39 3.49
C MET A 204 2.95 7.42 4.54
N ILE A 205 3.56 8.52 4.14
CA ILE A 205 3.81 9.67 5.03
C ILE A 205 2.51 10.24 5.63
N LEU A 206 1.40 10.10 4.90
CA LEU A 206 0.08 10.56 5.34
C LEU A 206 -0.46 9.75 6.54
N VAL A 207 0.07 8.56 6.81
CA VAL A 207 -0.39 7.73 7.93
C VAL A 207 0.01 8.33 9.29
N PRO A 208 1.30 8.58 9.58
CA PRO A 208 1.67 9.25 10.83
C PRO A 208 1.10 10.67 10.92
N VAL A 209 0.96 11.40 9.80
CA VAL A 209 0.32 12.73 9.77
C VAL A 209 -1.17 12.62 10.12
N GLY A 210 -1.89 11.63 9.62
CA GLY A 210 -3.30 11.39 9.95
C GLY A 210 -3.52 11.02 11.43
N LEU A 211 -2.61 10.23 12.01
CA LEU A 211 -2.62 9.94 13.45
C LEU A 211 -2.32 11.19 14.27
N ALA A 212 -1.35 12.02 13.85
CA ALA A 212 -1.04 13.27 14.51
C ALA A 212 -2.22 14.27 14.45
N LEU A 213 -2.92 14.34 13.31
CA LEU A 213 -4.14 15.13 13.16
C LEU A 213 -5.23 14.68 14.15
N TRP A 214 -5.44 13.37 14.25
CA TRP A 214 -6.40 12.82 15.20
C TRP A 214 -6.02 13.16 16.66
N GLU A 215 -4.77 12.98 17.07
CA GLU A 215 -4.27 13.33 18.41
C GLU A 215 -4.45 14.82 18.70
N LEU A 216 -4.16 15.69 17.72
CA LEU A 216 -4.32 17.14 17.85
C LEU A 216 -5.80 17.53 18.08
N VAL A 217 -6.71 16.93 17.31
CA VAL A 217 -8.15 17.20 17.45
C VAL A 217 -8.68 16.70 18.78
N VAL A 218 -8.26 15.51 19.23
CA VAL A 218 -8.63 14.99 20.56
C VAL A 218 -8.13 15.89 21.68
N TYR A 219 -6.90 16.40 21.55
CA TYR A 219 -6.34 17.39 22.48
C TYR A 219 -7.15 18.69 22.50
N ALA A 220 -7.49 19.24 21.32
CA ALA A 220 -8.26 20.46 21.19
C ALA A 220 -9.69 20.33 21.74
N ARG A 221 -10.28 19.11 21.68
CA ARG A 221 -11.60 18.80 22.26
C ARG A 221 -11.59 18.63 23.79
N GLY A 222 -10.49 18.99 24.45
CA GLY A 222 -10.39 19.03 25.91
C GLY A 222 -9.93 17.73 26.57
N ARG A 223 -9.67 16.67 25.83
CA ARG A 223 -9.00 15.45 26.32
C ARG A 223 -7.49 15.70 26.37
N ARG A 224 -7.08 16.67 27.19
CA ARG A 224 -5.69 17.10 27.31
C ARG A 224 -4.87 16.04 28.05
N ASP A 225 -4.22 15.16 27.32
CA ASP A 225 -3.17 14.30 27.84
C ASP A 225 -1.81 15.02 27.68
N ARG A 226 -1.02 15.07 28.76
CA ARG A 226 0.35 15.62 28.74
C ARG A 226 1.27 14.88 27.77
N ALA A 227 0.93 13.65 27.40
CA ALA A 227 1.66 12.85 26.43
C ALA A 227 1.44 13.30 24.97
N THR A 228 0.36 14.06 24.66
CA THR A 228 0.00 14.41 23.27
C THR A 228 1.10 15.14 22.50
N PRO A 229 1.81 16.18 23.01
CA PRO A 229 2.90 16.84 22.31
C PRO A 229 4.05 15.86 21.98
N ARG A 230 4.39 14.98 22.94
CA ARG A 230 5.41 13.94 22.74
C ARG A 230 4.98 12.95 21.67
N THR A 231 3.73 12.52 21.66
CA THR A 231 3.16 11.63 20.65
C THR A 231 3.27 12.23 19.27
N ILE A 232 2.89 13.51 19.10
CA ILE A 232 2.99 14.21 17.80
C ILE A 232 4.44 14.32 17.36
N ALA A 233 5.37 14.66 18.27
CA ALA A 233 6.79 14.72 17.96
C ALA A 233 7.37 13.37 17.52
N LEU A 234 6.96 12.27 18.16
CA LEU A 234 7.38 10.92 17.78
C LEU A 234 6.79 10.49 16.42
N LEU A 235 5.56 10.88 16.11
CA LEU A 235 4.96 10.65 14.79
C LEU A 235 5.66 11.43 13.68
N ALA A 236 6.29 12.57 13.99
CA ALA A 236 7.04 13.36 13.03
C ALA A 236 8.40 12.75 12.64
N ILE A 237 8.94 11.80 13.41
CA ILE A 237 10.26 11.20 13.15
C ILE A 237 10.31 10.57 11.74
N GLY A 238 9.31 9.75 11.38
CA GLY A 238 9.26 9.12 10.06
C GLY A 238 9.29 10.12 8.90
N PRO A 239 8.34 11.09 8.86
CA PRO A 239 8.39 12.18 7.88
C PRO A 239 9.71 12.93 7.80
N VAL A 240 10.31 13.27 8.95
CA VAL A 240 11.61 14.00 9.00
C VAL A 240 12.73 13.17 8.42
N VAL A 241 12.87 11.89 8.82
CA VAL A 241 13.91 11.00 8.28
C VAL A 241 13.67 10.74 6.78
N PHE A 242 12.42 10.62 6.36
CA PHE A 242 12.09 10.52 4.95
C PHE A 242 12.49 11.77 4.15
N ILE A 243 12.26 12.97 4.67
CA ILE A 243 12.71 14.22 4.03
C ILE A 243 14.25 14.24 3.94
N ALA A 244 14.95 13.81 5.00
CA ALA A 244 16.41 13.72 4.97
C ALA A 244 16.89 12.74 3.87
N TRP A 245 16.19 11.62 3.65
CA TRP A 245 16.43 10.70 2.54
C TRP A 245 16.24 11.39 1.18
N MET A 246 15.16 12.18 1.01
CA MET A 246 14.91 12.94 -0.22
C MET A 246 16.05 13.94 -0.51
N VAL A 247 16.58 14.61 0.52
CA VAL A 247 17.70 15.52 0.38
C VAL A 247 18.98 14.76 0.00
N TYR A 248 19.24 13.59 0.59
CA TYR A 248 20.34 12.72 0.20
C TYR A 248 20.26 12.33 -1.29
N LEU A 249 19.08 11.90 -1.76
CA LEU A 249 18.87 11.51 -3.16
C LEU A 249 19.08 12.69 -4.10
N ARG A 250 18.60 13.89 -3.75
CA ARG A 250 18.89 15.09 -4.54
C ARG A 250 20.39 15.34 -4.70
N GLY A 251 21.15 15.20 -3.62
CA GLY A 251 22.62 15.35 -3.66
C GLY A 251 23.30 14.24 -4.48
N ARG A 252 22.71 13.05 -4.52
CA ARG A 252 23.29 11.87 -5.18
C ARG A 252 22.89 11.74 -6.65
N LEU A 253 21.63 12.02 -6.99
CA LEU A 253 21.03 11.81 -8.31
C LEU A 253 20.75 13.13 -9.06
N GLY A 254 20.94 14.28 -8.42
CA GLY A 254 20.77 15.60 -9.03
C GLY A 254 19.33 16.13 -8.98
N GLU A 255 18.33 15.29 -8.70
CA GLU A 255 16.91 15.63 -8.73
C GLU A 255 16.20 15.21 -7.43
N LEU A 256 15.15 15.95 -7.07
CA LEU A 256 14.27 15.53 -5.98
C LEU A 256 13.36 14.40 -6.46
N PRO A 257 13.14 13.35 -5.66
CA PRO A 257 12.25 12.24 -6.01
C PRO A 257 10.83 12.64 -6.44
N ILE A 258 10.31 13.73 -5.88
CA ILE A 258 8.96 14.24 -6.21
C ILE A 258 8.92 14.88 -7.60
N SER A 259 10.00 15.55 -8.02
CA SER A 259 10.06 16.24 -9.32
C SER A 259 10.45 15.34 -10.48
N GLY A 260 11.09 14.19 -10.20
CA GLY A 260 11.55 13.25 -11.22
C GLY A 260 10.53 12.15 -11.58
N GLY A 261 9.35 12.17 -11.00
CA GLY A 261 8.31 11.17 -11.24
C GLY A 261 7.26 11.61 -12.26
N PRO A 262 6.53 10.68 -12.89
CA PRO A 262 5.36 11.02 -13.67
C PRO A 262 4.31 11.73 -12.81
N GLU A 263 3.45 12.53 -13.43
CA GLU A 263 2.34 13.20 -12.74
C GLU A 263 1.33 12.13 -12.26
N PHE A 264 1.49 11.65 -11.01
CA PHE A 264 0.57 10.68 -10.41
C PHE A 264 -0.69 11.32 -9.85
N LEU A 265 -0.66 12.63 -9.63
CA LEU A 265 -1.73 13.37 -9.00
C LEU A 265 -2.28 14.41 -9.96
N SER A 266 -3.59 14.64 -9.85
CA SER A 266 -4.33 15.69 -10.52
C SER A 266 -5.04 16.56 -9.48
N LEU A 267 -5.78 17.57 -9.93
CA LEU A 267 -6.73 18.25 -9.07
C LEU A 267 -7.79 17.24 -8.54
N PRO A 268 -8.38 17.48 -7.36
CA PRO A 268 -9.38 16.58 -6.82
C PRO A 268 -10.46 16.25 -7.84
N PHE A 269 -10.79 14.97 -7.97
CA PHE A 269 -11.80 14.41 -8.87
C PHE A 269 -11.47 14.44 -10.38
N VAL A 270 -10.51 15.24 -10.85
CA VAL A 270 -10.23 15.38 -12.29
C VAL A 270 -9.86 14.03 -12.91
N GLY A 271 -8.88 13.32 -12.36
CA GLY A 271 -8.51 12.00 -12.89
C GLY A 271 -9.66 10.98 -12.87
N TRP A 272 -10.58 11.07 -11.90
CA TRP A 272 -11.78 10.25 -11.85
C TRP A 272 -12.75 10.56 -12.99
N PHE A 273 -13.02 11.86 -13.25
CA PHE A 273 -13.91 12.28 -14.32
C PHE A 273 -13.32 11.98 -15.69
N ASP A 274 -12.02 12.20 -15.90
CA ASP A 274 -11.32 11.85 -17.13
C ASP A 274 -11.41 10.35 -17.41
N THR A 275 -11.16 9.52 -16.38
CA THR A 275 -11.32 8.05 -16.48
C THR A 275 -12.73 7.66 -16.85
N MET A 276 -13.74 8.20 -16.18
CA MET A 276 -15.15 7.90 -16.48
C MET A 276 -15.53 8.34 -17.89
N SER A 277 -15.05 9.51 -18.33
CA SER A 277 -15.27 10.02 -19.69
C SER A 277 -14.73 9.06 -20.74
N ASP A 278 -13.47 8.61 -20.59
CA ASP A 278 -12.84 7.76 -21.58
C ASP A 278 -13.39 6.32 -21.55
N LEU A 279 -13.67 5.76 -20.38
CA LEU A 279 -14.36 4.47 -20.27
C LEU A 279 -15.77 4.53 -20.91
N SER A 280 -16.49 5.65 -20.77
CA SER A 280 -17.80 5.84 -21.40
C SER A 280 -17.69 5.89 -22.93
N LYS A 281 -16.69 6.56 -23.48
CA LYS A 281 -16.42 6.60 -24.93
C LYS A 281 -16.13 5.19 -25.47
N ILE A 282 -15.25 4.45 -24.79
CA ILE A 282 -14.91 3.07 -25.18
C ILE A 282 -16.14 2.16 -25.10
N ALA A 283 -16.95 2.27 -24.05
CA ALA A 283 -18.17 1.48 -23.87
C ALA A 283 -19.24 1.75 -24.96
N LEU A 284 -19.22 2.95 -25.57
CA LEU A 284 -20.11 3.32 -26.68
C LEU A 284 -19.56 2.95 -28.06
N MET A 285 -18.26 2.66 -28.16
CA MET A 285 -17.60 2.26 -29.40
C MET A 285 -17.51 0.74 -29.47
N ASN A 286 -18.11 0.10 -30.47
CA ASN A 286 -18.16 -1.38 -30.64
C ASN A 286 -16.78 -2.06 -30.87
N PHE A 287 -15.82 -1.93 -29.97
CA PHE A 287 -14.49 -2.53 -30.02
C PHE A 287 -14.30 -3.65 -29.00
N GLN A 288 -13.21 -4.42 -29.11
CA GLN A 288 -12.88 -5.55 -28.21
C GLN A 288 -12.77 -5.16 -26.73
N ASP A 289 -12.46 -3.91 -26.43
CA ASP A 289 -12.31 -3.41 -25.04
C ASP A 289 -13.65 -2.96 -24.40
N VAL A 290 -14.76 -3.01 -25.13
CA VAL A 290 -16.10 -2.59 -24.63
C VAL A 290 -16.49 -3.36 -23.37
N GLN A 291 -16.22 -4.66 -23.30
CA GLN A 291 -16.60 -5.47 -22.15
C GLN A 291 -15.84 -5.05 -20.88
N ILE A 292 -14.53 -4.80 -21.00
CA ILE A 292 -13.67 -4.34 -19.89
C ILE A 292 -14.12 -2.96 -19.45
N ALA A 293 -14.27 -2.01 -20.37
CA ALA A 293 -14.70 -0.66 -20.07
C ALA A 293 -16.10 -0.61 -19.44
N SER A 294 -17.06 -1.41 -19.96
CA SER A 294 -18.41 -1.50 -19.43
C SER A 294 -18.47 -2.09 -18.02
N ALA A 295 -17.56 -3.01 -17.69
CA ALA A 295 -17.43 -3.56 -16.33
C ALA A 295 -16.71 -2.60 -15.38
N GLN A 296 -15.68 -1.89 -15.87
CA GLN A 296 -14.85 -1.00 -15.05
C GLN A 296 -15.58 0.30 -14.69
N LEU A 297 -16.34 0.89 -15.62
CA LEU A 297 -17.04 2.16 -15.41
C LEU A 297 -17.92 2.19 -14.14
N PRO A 298 -18.83 1.23 -13.90
CA PRO A 298 -19.63 1.22 -12.68
C PRO A 298 -18.79 1.03 -11.43
N ILE A 299 -17.66 0.30 -11.51
CA ILE A 299 -16.74 0.12 -10.38
C ILE A 299 -16.10 1.46 -10.01
N VAL A 300 -15.61 2.22 -11.00
CA VAL A 300 -15.00 3.55 -10.79
C VAL A 300 -16.03 4.51 -10.16
N VAL A 301 -17.26 4.56 -10.67
CA VAL A 301 -18.34 5.39 -10.11
C VAL A 301 -18.65 5.00 -8.65
N CYS A 302 -18.82 3.71 -8.38
CA CYS A 302 -19.09 3.21 -7.02
C CYS A 302 -17.94 3.52 -6.07
N LEU A 303 -16.69 3.33 -6.47
CA LEU A 303 -15.53 3.62 -5.65
C LEU A 303 -15.44 5.11 -5.33
N LEU A 304 -15.61 6.00 -6.32
CA LEU A 304 -15.65 7.43 -6.09
C LEU A 304 -16.70 7.84 -5.06
N ALA A 305 -17.93 7.32 -5.20
CA ALA A 305 -19.01 7.58 -4.26
C ALA A 305 -18.69 7.05 -2.85
N LEU A 306 -18.14 5.84 -2.73
CA LEU A 306 -17.77 5.23 -1.46
C LEU A 306 -16.63 5.97 -0.78
N PHE A 307 -15.58 6.40 -1.50
CA PHE A 307 -14.48 7.18 -0.93
C PHE A 307 -14.97 8.55 -0.46
N THR A 308 -15.78 9.26 -1.25
CA THR A 308 -16.37 10.55 -0.88
C THR A 308 -17.24 10.41 0.38
N PHE A 309 -18.07 9.38 0.44
CA PHE A 309 -18.89 9.07 1.61
C PHE A 309 -18.03 8.72 2.84
N GLY A 310 -17.02 7.87 2.67
CA GLY A 310 -16.08 7.51 3.74
C GLY A 310 -15.33 8.74 4.28
N ILE A 311 -14.86 9.64 3.42
CA ILE A 311 -14.24 10.91 3.83
C ILE A 311 -15.21 11.72 4.67
N THR A 312 -16.47 11.85 4.26
CA THR A 312 -17.51 12.57 5.02
C THR A 312 -17.70 11.98 6.42
N ILE A 313 -17.63 10.66 6.58
CA ILE A 313 -17.67 10.00 7.89
C ILE A 313 -16.40 10.31 8.69
N ALA A 314 -15.23 10.19 8.06
CA ALA A 314 -13.93 10.35 8.69
C ALA A 314 -13.67 11.77 9.20
N THR A 315 -14.30 12.82 8.63
CA THR A 315 -14.20 14.21 9.11
C THR A 315 -14.62 14.38 10.58
N ARG A 316 -15.42 13.46 11.10
CA ARG A 316 -15.84 13.48 12.50
C ARG A 316 -14.71 13.18 13.48
N LEU A 317 -13.64 12.53 13.03
CA LEU A 317 -12.43 12.17 13.78
C LEU A 317 -12.76 11.57 15.16
N ARG A 318 -13.54 10.48 15.15
CA ARG A 318 -13.98 9.75 16.36
C ARG A 318 -12.99 8.66 16.76
N HIS A 319 -12.27 8.13 15.79
CA HIS A 319 -11.32 7.03 15.94
C HIS A 319 -9.98 7.36 15.25
N PRO A 320 -8.82 6.84 15.72
CA PRO A 320 -7.54 7.08 15.07
C PRO A 320 -7.54 6.73 13.56
N LEU A 321 -8.26 5.68 13.18
CA LEU A 321 -8.40 5.27 11.77
C LEU A 321 -9.10 6.33 10.91
N ASP A 322 -9.95 7.17 11.49
CA ASP A 322 -10.60 8.26 10.75
C ASP A 322 -9.56 9.28 10.26
N GLY A 323 -8.59 9.64 11.11
CA GLY A 323 -7.50 10.55 10.75
C GLY A 323 -6.61 9.99 9.65
N VAL A 324 -6.26 8.71 9.76
CA VAL A 324 -5.48 8.01 8.72
C VAL A 324 -6.26 7.94 7.40
N PHE A 325 -7.51 7.49 7.45
CA PHE A 325 -8.32 7.35 6.25
C PHE A 325 -8.66 8.69 5.61
N LEU A 326 -8.89 9.75 6.40
CA LEU A 326 -9.17 11.08 5.87
C LEU A 326 -8.08 11.53 4.89
N LEU A 327 -6.80 11.40 5.28
CA LEU A 327 -5.69 11.80 4.42
C LEU A 327 -5.46 10.82 3.27
N GLN A 328 -5.59 9.51 3.51
CA GLN A 328 -5.48 8.50 2.44
C GLN A 328 -6.64 8.62 1.42
N GLY A 329 -7.85 8.87 1.91
CA GLY A 329 -9.02 9.09 1.05
C GLY A 329 -8.91 10.37 0.22
N LEU A 330 -8.43 11.46 0.81
CA LEU A 330 -8.13 12.69 0.06
C LEU A 330 -7.06 12.44 -1.00
N PHE A 331 -6.00 11.68 -0.68
CA PHE A 331 -5.00 11.28 -1.66
C PHE A 331 -5.62 10.48 -2.82
N VAL A 332 -6.55 9.57 -2.53
CA VAL A 332 -7.27 8.79 -3.56
C VAL A 332 -8.08 9.70 -4.49
N LEU A 333 -8.69 10.78 -3.98
CA LEU A 333 -9.41 11.73 -4.83
C LEU A 333 -8.48 12.54 -5.75
N LEU A 334 -7.18 12.62 -5.44
CA LEU A 334 -6.17 13.30 -6.25
C LEU A 334 -5.51 12.39 -7.30
N LEU A 335 -5.83 11.07 -7.32
CA LEU A 335 -5.25 10.16 -8.30
C LEU A 335 -5.60 10.62 -9.72
N ASN A 336 -4.59 10.62 -10.59
CA ASN A 336 -4.78 10.98 -11.98
C ASN A 336 -5.37 9.82 -12.81
N TRP A 337 -5.65 10.11 -14.09
CA TRP A 337 -6.20 9.17 -15.06
C TRP A 337 -5.37 7.88 -15.17
N TRP A 338 -4.03 7.94 -15.23
CA TRP A 338 -3.16 6.76 -15.36
C TRP A 338 -3.38 5.72 -14.26
N ASN A 339 -3.58 6.17 -13.02
CA ASN A 339 -3.78 5.27 -11.88
C ASN A 339 -5.18 4.64 -11.85
N LEU A 340 -6.16 5.20 -12.56
CA LEU A 340 -7.55 4.79 -12.47
C LEU A 340 -8.04 4.07 -13.73
N PHE A 341 -7.47 4.41 -14.90
CA PHE A 341 -7.90 3.88 -16.18
C PHE A 341 -7.45 2.44 -16.40
N TYR A 342 -6.19 2.14 -16.09
CA TYR A 342 -5.67 0.77 -16.22
C TYR A 342 -6.09 -0.08 -15.00
N PRO A 343 -6.85 -1.19 -15.18
CA PRO A 343 -7.34 -2.01 -14.07
C PRO A 343 -6.23 -2.45 -13.10
N LYS A 344 -5.06 -2.84 -13.62
CA LYS A 344 -3.92 -3.28 -12.82
C LYS A 344 -3.40 -2.18 -11.89
N ASP A 345 -3.31 -0.95 -12.40
CA ASP A 345 -2.78 0.20 -11.64
C ASP A 345 -3.82 0.72 -10.65
N MET A 346 -5.12 0.73 -11.02
CA MET A 346 -6.22 1.03 -10.11
C MET A 346 -6.27 0.05 -8.94
N LEU A 347 -6.16 -1.26 -9.20
CA LEU A 347 -6.17 -2.28 -8.15
C LEU A 347 -5.01 -2.09 -7.17
N ARG A 348 -3.81 -1.76 -7.65
CA ARG A 348 -2.65 -1.45 -6.82
C ARG A 348 -2.82 -0.16 -6.02
N ALA A 349 -3.24 0.93 -6.67
CA ALA A 349 -3.41 2.22 -6.01
C ALA A 349 -4.42 2.14 -4.86
N LEU A 350 -5.46 1.32 -5.02
CA LEU A 350 -6.55 1.16 -4.05
C LEU A 350 -6.38 -0.03 -3.10
N ALA A 351 -5.36 -0.87 -3.27
CA ALA A 351 -5.13 -2.06 -2.44
C ALA A 351 -5.07 -1.77 -0.93
N ILE A 352 -4.49 -0.64 -0.55
CA ILE A 352 -4.36 -0.19 0.84
C ILE A 352 -5.54 0.69 1.29
N PRO A 353 -6.00 1.69 0.51
CA PRO A 353 -7.13 2.54 0.89
C PRO A 353 -8.46 1.82 1.10
N ILE A 354 -8.76 0.75 0.33
CA ILE A 354 -10.04 0.01 0.45
C ILE A 354 -10.23 -0.63 1.83
N PRO A 355 -9.30 -1.40 2.41
CA PRO A 355 -9.45 -1.91 3.77
C PRO A 355 -9.67 -0.83 4.83
N LEU A 356 -9.01 0.32 4.69
CA LEU A 356 -9.20 1.47 5.58
C LEU A 356 -10.60 2.08 5.43
N LEU A 357 -11.10 2.23 4.21
CA LEU A 357 -12.46 2.67 3.92
C LEU A 357 -13.49 1.78 4.61
N ILE A 358 -13.37 0.46 4.46
CA ILE A 358 -14.29 -0.51 5.07
C ILE A 358 -14.28 -0.38 6.61
N ALA A 359 -13.08 -0.23 7.21
CA ALA A 359 -12.96 -0.03 8.65
C ALA A 359 -13.68 1.24 9.13
N VAL A 360 -13.51 2.37 8.42
CA VAL A 360 -14.16 3.65 8.75
C VAL A 360 -15.67 3.59 8.57
N LEU A 361 -16.16 2.96 7.50
CA LEU A 361 -17.60 2.75 7.29
C LEU A 361 -18.22 1.91 8.41
N TYR A 362 -17.52 0.86 8.86
CA TYR A 362 -17.97 0.03 9.99
C TYR A 362 -18.04 0.82 11.30
N ILE A 363 -16.99 1.60 11.62
CA ILE A 363 -16.96 2.47 12.82
C ILE A 363 -18.08 3.50 12.77
N GLY A 364 -18.28 4.13 11.61
CA GLY A 364 -19.35 5.13 11.40
C GLY A 364 -20.74 4.56 11.63
N ARG A 365 -21.02 3.35 11.12
CA ARG A 365 -22.31 2.66 11.33
C ARG A 365 -22.58 2.38 12.80
N ARG A 366 -21.60 1.92 13.58
CA ARG A 366 -21.76 1.65 15.01
C ARG A 366 -22.07 2.90 15.80
N ALA A 367 -21.44 4.01 15.48
CA ALA A 367 -21.68 5.28 16.15
C ALA A 367 -23.09 5.84 15.90
N ILE A 368 -23.74 5.47 14.79
CA ILE A 368 -25.13 5.83 14.51
C ILE A 368 -26.08 4.91 15.27
N ALA A 369 -25.76 3.61 15.37
CA ALA A 369 -26.61 2.60 16.02
C ALA A 369 -26.61 2.71 17.56
N THR A 370 -25.56 3.29 18.16
CA THR A 370 -25.47 3.55 19.61
C THR A 370 -25.26 5.04 19.86
N PRO A 371 -26.31 5.87 19.74
CA PRO A 371 -26.21 7.27 20.13
C PRO A 371 -25.87 7.33 21.63
N ASP A 372 -24.87 8.12 21.94
CA ASP A 372 -24.19 8.26 23.22
C ASP A 372 -25.20 8.37 24.41
N ARG A 373 -25.33 7.28 25.18
CA ARG A 373 -26.14 7.27 26.42
C ARG A 373 -25.46 7.99 27.60
N THR A 374 -24.27 8.61 27.37
CA THR A 374 -23.41 9.14 28.41
C THR A 374 -23.67 10.63 28.75
N HIS A 375 -24.64 11.29 28.14
CA HIS A 375 -25.04 12.68 28.50
C HIS A 375 -26.37 12.77 29.24
N ARG A 376 -26.77 11.76 30.01
CA ARG A 376 -27.70 12.03 31.11
C ARG A 376 -26.88 12.27 32.38
N VAL A 377 -26.37 13.49 32.51
CA VAL A 377 -26.08 14.07 33.82
C VAL A 377 -27.43 14.13 34.50
N THR A 378 -27.67 13.25 35.45
CA THR A 378 -28.74 13.43 36.45
C THR A 378 -28.39 14.63 37.31
N PRO A 379 -29.37 15.48 37.63
CA PRO A 379 -29.20 16.72 38.34
C PRO A 379 -28.67 16.51 39.77
#